data_51fb28755901eb1d6e1619935a8e907b
#
_entry.id   51fb28755901eb1d6e1619935a8e907b
#
_cell.length_a   1.000
_cell.length_b   1.000
_cell.length_c   1.000
_cell.angle_alpha   90.00
_cell.angle_beta   90.00
_cell.angle_gamma   90.00
#
_symmetry.space_group_name_H-M   'P 1'
#
loop_
_entity.id
_entity.type
_entity.pdbx_description
1 polymer ?
#
loop_
_entity_poly.entity_id
_entity_poly.type
_entity_poly.pdbx_seq_one_letter_code
_entity_poly.pdbx_strand_id
1 'polypeptide(L)' 'MTPENFKHRRQKLGLSQAATARLMQMGKRGAQNVHRWEVGHSPLPGWAAVIMEIVSSGTIPNLDQVKNPQEVEQPPK' A
#
# COMPACT_ATOMS: atom_id res chain seq x y z
N MET A 1 -5.13 -12.70 6.71
CA MET A 1 -5.81 -11.43 6.36
C MET A 1 -6.64 -11.64 5.11
N THR A 2 -7.87 -11.17 5.12
CA THR A 2 -8.74 -11.29 3.95
C THR A 2 -8.57 -10.08 3.05
N PRO A 3 -8.99 -10.19 1.77
CA PRO A 3 -8.94 -9.03 0.88
C PRO A 3 -9.69 -7.81 1.44
N GLU A 4 -10.83 -8.05 2.06
CA GLU A 4 -11.61 -6.96 2.66
C GLU A 4 -10.87 -6.32 3.82
N ASN A 5 -10.22 -7.14 4.60
CA ASN A 5 -9.45 -6.66 5.73
C ASN A 5 -8.29 -5.80 5.26
N PHE A 6 -7.62 -6.24 4.22
CA PHE A 6 -6.52 -5.49 3.62
C PHE A 6 -7.00 -4.12 3.14
N LYS A 7 -8.11 -4.10 2.42
CA LYS A 7 -8.67 -2.87 1.92
C LYS A 7 -9.05 -1.93 3.07
N HIS A 8 -9.68 -2.47 4.09
CA HIS A 8 -10.11 -1.69 5.24
C HIS A 8 -8.93 -1.04 5.94
N ARG A 9 -7.87 -1.80 6.16
CA ARG A 9 -6.67 -1.27 6.80
C ARG A 9 -6.01 -0.21 5.95
N ARG A 10 -5.96 -0.42 4.64
CA ARG A 10 -5.41 0.56 3.72
C ARG A 10 -6.17 1.88 3.82
N GLN A 11 -7.49 1.80 3.78
CA GLN A 11 -8.32 2.99 3.85
C GLN A 11 -8.18 3.71 5.19
N LYS A 12 -8.10 2.95 6.24
CA LYS A 12 -7.97 3.50 7.58
C LYS A 12 -6.65 4.26 7.73
N LEU A 13 -5.62 3.82 7.05
CA LEU A 13 -4.32 4.49 7.06
C LEU A 13 -4.28 5.68 6.11
N GLY A 14 -5.32 5.90 5.32
CA GLY A 14 -5.34 6.99 4.37
C GLY A 14 -4.52 6.73 3.12
N LEU A 15 -4.26 5.46 2.82
CA LEU A 15 -3.44 5.10 1.66
C LEU A 15 -4.32 4.78 0.47
N SER A 16 -3.98 5.35 -0.69
CA SER A 16 -4.59 4.92 -1.95
C SER A 16 -3.97 3.59 -2.37
N GLN A 17 -4.56 2.95 -3.37
CA GLN A 17 -3.97 1.74 -3.93
C GLN A 17 -2.58 2.03 -4.51
N ALA A 18 -2.43 3.16 -5.17
CA ALA A 18 -1.14 3.55 -5.72
C ALA A 18 -0.11 3.81 -4.62
N ALA A 19 -0.53 4.48 -3.55
CA ALA A 19 0.38 4.74 -2.43
C ALA A 19 0.81 3.44 -1.75
N THR A 20 -0.13 2.50 -1.62
CA THR A 20 0.18 1.20 -1.04
C THR A 20 1.19 0.45 -1.91
N ALA A 21 1.00 0.48 -3.22
CA ALA A 21 1.92 -0.17 -4.13
C ALA A 21 3.31 0.46 -4.04
N ARG A 22 3.36 1.77 -3.89
CA ARG A 22 4.62 2.47 -3.77
C ARG A 22 5.32 2.09 -2.48
N LEU A 23 4.56 2.01 -1.39
CA LEU A 23 5.10 1.59 -0.11
C LEU A 23 5.72 0.19 -0.19
N MET A 24 5.09 -0.69 -0.95
CA MET A 24 5.55 -2.06 -1.13
C MET A 24 6.55 -2.21 -2.28
N GLN A 25 6.91 -1.11 -2.92
CA GLN A 25 7.88 -1.09 -4.01
C GLN A 25 7.51 -2.03 -5.15
N MET A 26 6.27 -1.98 -5.56
CA MET A 26 5.73 -2.94 -6.51
C MET A 26 5.93 -2.57 -7.98
N GLY A 27 6.30 -1.35 -8.28
CA GLY A 27 6.53 -0.97 -9.67
C GLY A 27 5.28 -0.49 -10.38
N LYS A 28 5.34 -0.46 -11.71
CA LYS A 28 4.32 0.20 -12.50
C LYS A 28 2.92 -0.31 -12.33
N ARG A 29 2.76 -1.60 -12.19
CA ARG A 29 1.44 -2.20 -12.10
C ARG A 29 1.02 -2.48 -10.68
N GLY A 30 1.72 -1.89 -9.74
CA GLY A 30 1.46 -2.17 -8.33
C GLY A 30 0.04 -1.84 -7.92
N ALA A 31 -0.44 -0.65 -8.31
CA ALA A 31 -1.79 -0.23 -7.92
C ALA A 31 -2.84 -1.18 -8.47
N GLN A 32 -2.65 -1.63 -9.71
CA GLN A 32 -3.55 -2.57 -10.32
C GLN A 32 -3.55 -3.90 -9.60
N ASN A 33 -2.38 -4.36 -9.18
CA ASN A 33 -2.27 -5.60 -8.44
C ASN A 33 -2.93 -5.49 -7.07
N VAL A 34 -2.76 -4.36 -6.39
CA VAL A 34 -3.43 -4.12 -5.12
C VAL A 34 -4.95 -4.20 -5.31
N HIS A 35 -5.45 -3.58 -6.37
CA HIS A 35 -6.87 -3.64 -6.67
C HIS A 35 -7.33 -5.08 -6.86
N ARG A 36 -6.57 -5.88 -7.60
CA ARG A 36 -6.92 -7.27 -7.86
C ARG A 36 -7.00 -8.08 -6.58
N TRP A 37 -6.09 -7.81 -5.64
CA TRP A 37 -6.15 -8.49 -4.36
C TRP A 37 -7.43 -8.14 -3.62
N GLU A 38 -7.81 -6.87 -3.67
CA GLU A 38 -8.94 -6.38 -2.89
C GLU A 38 -10.28 -6.85 -3.42
N VAL A 39 -10.37 -7.07 -4.73
CA VAL A 39 -11.62 -7.56 -5.32
C VAL A 39 -11.65 -9.07 -5.47
N GLY A 40 -10.59 -9.76 -5.06
CA GLY A 40 -10.57 -11.22 -5.09
C GLY A 40 -10.16 -11.82 -6.41
N HIS A 41 -9.67 -11.01 -7.36
CA HIS A 41 -9.20 -11.53 -8.65
C HIS A 41 -7.91 -12.31 -8.52
N SER A 42 -7.08 -11.94 -7.57
CA SER A 42 -5.82 -12.62 -7.31
C SER A 42 -5.69 -12.83 -5.82
N PRO A 43 -5.05 -13.93 -5.39
CA PRO A 43 -4.87 -14.16 -3.96
C PRO A 43 -3.95 -13.11 -3.35
N LEU A 44 -4.26 -12.69 -2.15
CA LEU A 44 -3.43 -11.75 -1.41
C LEU A 44 -2.16 -12.46 -0.96
N PRO A 45 -0.98 -12.00 -1.39
CA PRO A 45 0.26 -12.66 -1.00
C PRO A 45 0.52 -12.50 0.50
N GLY A 46 1.15 -13.49 1.09
CA GLY A 46 1.49 -13.43 2.50
C GLY A 46 2.37 -12.24 2.83
N TRP A 47 3.34 -11.93 1.95
CA TRP A 47 4.24 -10.80 2.22
C TRP A 47 3.48 -9.47 2.25
N ALA A 48 2.43 -9.33 1.42
CA ALA A 48 1.64 -8.11 1.43
C ALA A 48 0.87 -7.98 2.74
N ALA A 49 0.36 -9.09 3.25
CA ALA A 49 -0.33 -9.10 4.53
C ALA A 49 0.62 -8.70 5.65
N VAL A 50 1.84 -9.22 5.63
CA VAL A 50 2.83 -8.89 6.65
C VAL A 50 3.17 -7.42 6.62
N ILE A 51 3.38 -6.86 5.43
CA ILE A 51 3.70 -5.44 5.30
C ILE A 51 2.54 -4.60 5.84
N MET A 52 1.31 -4.98 5.49
CA MET A 52 0.16 -4.23 5.96
C MET A 52 0.05 -4.27 7.49
N GLU A 53 0.40 -5.40 8.10
CA GLU A 53 0.41 -5.50 9.55
C GLU A 53 1.44 -4.55 10.16
N ILE A 54 2.61 -4.50 9.57
CA ILE A 54 3.69 -3.63 10.08
C ILE A 54 3.28 -2.17 9.97
N VAL A 55 2.72 -1.79 8.83
CA VAL A 55 2.29 -0.41 8.61
C VAL A 55 1.17 -0.04 9.58
N SER A 56 0.25 -0.97 9.81
CA SER A 56 -0.86 -0.74 10.72
C SER A 56 -0.40 -0.53 12.15
N SER A 57 0.74 -1.10 12.51
CA SER A 57 1.25 -0.95 13.86
C SER A 57 1.99 0.37 14.08
N GLY A 58 2.12 1.19 13.02
CA GLY A 58 2.79 2.48 13.13
C GLY A 58 4.29 2.42 13.09
N THR A 59 4.84 1.34 12.53
CA THR A 59 6.27 1.14 12.51
C THR A 59 6.96 1.90 11.38
N ILE A 60 6.23 2.31 10.36
CA ILE A 60 6.80 2.99 9.20
C ILE A 60 6.94 4.48 9.48
N PRO A 61 8.16 5.01 9.54
CA PRO A 61 8.34 6.43 9.88
C PRO A 61 7.99 7.40 8.77
N ASN A 62 8.03 6.97 7.51
CA ASN A 62 7.79 7.87 6.39
C ASN A 62 6.45 7.65 5.72
N LEU A 63 5.47 7.22 6.48
CA LEU A 63 4.16 6.90 5.90
C LEU A 63 3.54 8.12 5.22
N ASP A 64 3.69 9.29 5.80
CA ASP A 64 3.12 10.50 5.21
C ASP A 64 3.70 10.80 3.85
N GLN A 65 4.97 10.53 3.64
CA GLN A 65 5.59 10.73 2.35
C GLN A 65 5.04 9.79 1.30
N VAL A 66 4.69 8.58 1.71
CA VAL A 66 4.08 7.62 0.81
C VAL A 66 2.69 8.10 0.40
N LYS A 67 1.93 8.64 1.35
CA LYS A 67 0.58 9.12 1.07
C LYS A 67 0.57 10.32 0.14
N ASN A 68 1.60 11.17 0.24
CA ASN A 68 1.67 12.40 -0.53
C ASN A 68 2.95 12.42 -1.36
N PRO A 69 3.03 11.55 -2.37
CA PRO A 69 4.27 11.40 -3.11
C PRO A 69 4.73 12.63 -3.86
N GLN A 70 3.81 13.50 -4.26
CA GLN A 70 4.24 14.67 -4.98
C GLN A 70 5.00 15.64 -4.11
N GLU A 71 4.89 15.51 -2.81
CA GLU A 71 5.69 16.34 -1.94
C GLU A 71 7.08 15.79 -1.74
N VAL A 72 7.21 14.52 -1.96
CA VAL A 72 8.47 13.89 -1.84
C VAL A 72 9.37 14.18 -2.96
N GLU A 73 8.76 14.34 -4.08
CA GLU A 73 9.46 14.35 -5.15
C GLU A 73 10.12 15.32 -5.53
N GLN A 74 10.39 15.73 -5.49
CA GLN A 74 11.14 16.47 -5.91
C GLN A 74 12.18 16.26 -6.37
N PRO A 75 12.58 16.04 -6.89
CA PRO A 75 13.67 15.75 -7.27
C PRO A 75 14.33 16.48 -7.84
N PRO A 76 14.76 16.71 -7.92
CA PRO A 76 15.40 17.42 -8.53
C PRO A 76 16.22 17.16 -9.39
N LYS A 77 16.31 17.10 -9.67
CA LYS A 77 17.05 16.82 -10.35
C LYS A 77 17.55 17.21 -10.60
#